data_7a44f044d05d921b1e53a40e92b77f63
#
_entry.id   7a44f044d05d921b1e53a40e92b77f63
#
_cell.length_a   1.000
_cell.length_b   1.000
_cell.length_c   1.000
_cell.angle_alpha   90.00
_cell.angle_beta   90.00
_cell.angle_gamma   90.00
#
_symmetry.space_group_name_H-M   'P 1'
#
loop_
_entity.id
_entity.type
_entity.pdbx_description
1 polymer ?
#
loop_
_entity_poly.entity_id
_entity_poly.type
_entity_poly.pdbx_seq_one_letter_code
_entity_poly.pdbx_strand_id
1 'polypeptide(L)'
;MPELNGEFPYLCAMYKHFTAGLMALMIVLAITPKVASQTLTCAEIQGQVDVSPYEGQEVTVAGKVTEFFGDMWYLQDDFGAWNGLYCIGPDVLIDANPPWWNAPRQPEVGDVLELTGTIVEEDGNTQMVDITSFVFVDFWNATAAGTGTTVDGVADEALEGTRVRLDPVTVETAPDADGVWTASDATGTVKIFGIDTDDPGNNEDADGPTPGDVYRVYGAVRQIGEDYIIDLGDIDTLSLVVGLQEQMASDLKVYPNPSEDQFFIDGIVGAHDWTITDVWSRVVSGGTAVQRTAVDVTGLAPGRYTLTVVQDGVEVRRPLLVR
;
A
#
# COMPACT_ATOMS: atom_id res chain seq x y z
N MET A 1 41.88 -87.78 9.55
CA MET A 1 41.43 -86.41 9.29
C MET A 1 39.94 -86.48 9.05
N PRO A 2 39.10 -86.06 10.00
CA PRO A 2 37.64 -86.09 9.82
C PRO A 2 37.14 -84.75 9.27
N GLU A 3 36.26 -84.86 8.31
CA GLU A 3 35.44 -83.75 7.73
C GLU A 3 34.43 -83.27 8.78
N LEU A 4 34.33 -81.95 8.93
CA LEU A 4 33.26 -81.29 9.71
C LEU A 4 32.26 -80.66 8.76
N ASN A 5 31.21 -81.40 8.43
CA ASN A 5 29.99 -80.89 7.88
C ASN A 5 29.08 -80.42 9.00
N GLY A 6 29.02 -79.13 9.20
CA GLY A 6 28.07 -78.52 10.15
C GLY A 6 27.21 -77.52 9.44
N GLU A 7 26.01 -77.98 9.06
CA GLU A 7 24.94 -77.15 8.55
C GLU A 7 24.32 -76.30 9.67
N PHE A 8 24.27 -75.00 9.45
CA PHE A 8 23.52 -74.09 10.33
C PHE A 8 22.17 -73.67 9.66
N PRO A 9 21.08 -74.40 9.88
CA PRO A 9 19.78 -74.07 9.23
C PRO A 9 19.04 -72.89 9.83
N TYR A 10 19.48 -72.33 10.98
CA TYR A 10 18.72 -71.30 11.69
C TYR A 10 19.05 -69.85 11.26
N LEU A 11 20.16 -69.61 10.55
CA LEU A 11 20.51 -68.23 10.12
C LEU A 11 19.70 -67.78 8.92
N CYS A 12 19.21 -68.69 8.08
CA CYS A 12 18.48 -68.36 6.87
C CYS A 12 17.01 -67.98 7.12
N ALA A 13 16.41 -68.50 8.22
CA ALA A 13 15.03 -68.19 8.57
C ALA A 13 14.86 -66.78 9.19
N MET A 14 15.83 -66.31 9.96
CA MET A 14 15.80 -64.94 10.56
C MET A 14 15.98 -63.83 9.53
N TYR A 15 16.75 -64.10 8.45
CA TYR A 15 16.99 -63.08 7.41
C TYR A 15 15.77 -62.84 6.53
N LYS A 16 14.94 -63.85 6.28
CA LYS A 16 13.71 -63.73 5.47
C LYS A 16 12.62 -62.94 6.19
N HIS A 17 12.55 -62.96 7.53
CA HIS A 17 11.55 -62.19 8.27
C HIS A 17 11.97 -60.73 8.51
N PHE A 18 13.29 -60.47 8.54
CA PHE A 18 13.81 -59.10 8.74
C PHE A 18 13.67 -58.25 7.50
N THR A 19 13.86 -58.81 6.28
CA THR A 19 13.70 -58.13 5.03
C THR A 19 12.24 -57.85 4.68
N ALA A 20 11.32 -58.73 5.05
CA ALA A 20 9.87 -58.52 4.81
C ALA A 20 9.30 -57.44 5.74
N GLY A 21 9.78 -57.33 7.00
CA GLY A 21 9.36 -56.28 7.92
C GLY A 21 9.89 -54.87 7.52
N LEU A 22 11.11 -54.78 7.02
CA LEU A 22 11.71 -53.50 6.58
C LEU A 22 11.10 -53.02 5.26
N MET A 23 10.72 -53.92 4.35
CA MET A 23 10.02 -53.56 3.11
C MET A 23 8.58 -53.09 3.36
N ALA A 24 7.89 -53.66 4.36
CA ALA A 24 6.55 -53.19 4.72
C ALA A 24 6.57 -51.81 5.41
N LEU A 25 7.62 -51.46 6.14
CA LEU A 25 7.78 -50.16 6.80
C LEU A 25 8.15 -49.03 5.81
N MET A 26 8.87 -49.33 4.71
CA MET A 26 9.18 -48.34 3.67
C MET A 26 8.01 -47.99 2.74
N ILE A 27 7.02 -48.89 2.61
CA ILE A 27 5.85 -48.64 1.72
C ILE A 27 4.79 -47.75 2.41
N VAL A 28 4.81 -47.65 3.76
CA VAL A 28 3.85 -46.82 4.49
C VAL A 28 4.32 -45.34 4.58
N LEU A 29 5.59 -45.04 4.29
CA LEU A 29 6.10 -43.67 4.34
C LEU A 29 5.95 -42.89 3.03
N ALA A 30 5.37 -43.44 2.00
CA ALA A 30 5.33 -42.87 0.64
C ALA A 30 3.94 -42.39 0.21
N ILE A 31 2.93 -42.45 1.08
CA ILE A 31 1.60 -41.91 0.75
C ILE A 31 1.29 -40.81 1.80
N THR A 32 1.99 -39.69 1.71
CA THR A 32 1.41 -38.45 2.21
C THR A 32 0.29 -38.10 1.24
N PRO A 33 -0.97 -38.04 1.69
CA PRO A 33 -2.00 -37.49 0.85
C PRO A 33 -1.54 -36.07 0.53
N LYS A 34 -1.42 -35.70 -0.75
CA LYS A 34 -1.31 -34.32 -1.18
C LYS A 34 -2.65 -33.72 -0.77
N VAL A 35 -2.70 -33.13 0.42
CA VAL A 35 -3.82 -32.28 0.81
C VAL A 35 -3.84 -31.20 -0.25
N ALA A 36 -4.95 -31.08 -0.96
CA ALA A 36 -5.15 -29.96 -1.85
C ALA A 36 -4.91 -28.73 -0.98
N SER A 37 -3.88 -27.94 -1.29
CA SER A 37 -3.58 -26.71 -0.59
C SER A 37 -4.83 -25.84 -0.74
N GLN A 38 -5.44 -25.49 0.39
CA GLN A 38 -6.50 -24.51 0.40
C GLN A 38 -5.86 -23.17 -0.02
N THR A 39 -6.47 -22.47 -0.95
CA THR A 39 -6.07 -21.11 -1.27
C THR A 39 -6.39 -20.23 -0.08
N LEU A 40 -5.38 -19.54 0.44
CA LEU A 40 -5.48 -18.64 1.58
C LEU A 40 -5.67 -17.19 1.11
N THR A 41 -6.12 -16.35 2.00
CA THR A 41 -6.15 -14.90 1.85
C THR A 41 -4.86 -14.28 2.42
N CYS A 42 -4.52 -13.05 2.03
CA CYS A 42 -3.42 -12.32 2.64
C CYS A 42 -3.65 -12.14 4.15
N ALA A 43 -4.89 -11.89 4.56
CA ALA A 43 -5.27 -11.76 5.95
C ALA A 43 -5.05 -13.04 6.77
N GLU A 44 -5.28 -14.22 6.19
CA GLU A 44 -4.97 -15.50 6.84
C GLU A 44 -3.46 -15.70 6.98
N ILE A 45 -2.67 -15.28 5.98
CA ILE A 45 -1.19 -15.32 6.04
C ILE A 45 -0.68 -14.41 7.15
N GLN A 46 -1.14 -13.17 7.24
CA GLN A 46 -0.75 -12.22 8.29
C GLN A 46 -1.17 -12.68 9.70
N GLY A 47 -2.33 -13.30 9.83
CA GLY A 47 -2.79 -13.88 11.09
C GLY A 47 -3.03 -12.87 12.21
N GLN A 48 -2.90 -11.55 11.96
CA GLN A 48 -2.98 -10.45 12.91
C GLN A 48 -1.97 -10.57 14.09
N VAL A 49 -0.76 -10.94 13.74
CA VAL A 49 0.38 -11.16 14.67
C VAL A 49 1.68 -10.79 13.95
N ASP A 50 2.72 -10.46 14.73
CA ASP A 50 4.03 -10.02 14.22
C ASP A 50 4.79 -11.10 13.41
N VAL A 51 4.41 -12.36 13.53
CA VAL A 51 5.03 -13.48 12.82
C VAL A 51 3.92 -14.35 12.23
N SER A 52 3.94 -14.54 10.94
CA SER A 52 2.93 -15.33 10.24
C SER A 52 2.76 -16.73 10.83
N PRO A 53 1.52 -17.21 11.05
CA PRO A 53 1.26 -18.61 11.44
C PRO A 53 1.68 -19.62 10.36
N TYR A 54 2.03 -19.15 9.17
CA TYR A 54 2.47 -19.96 8.03
C TYR A 54 3.97 -19.87 7.77
N GLU A 55 4.76 -19.24 8.65
CA GLU A 55 6.21 -19.16 8.51
C GLU A 55 6.83 -20.53 8.19
N GLY A 56 7.69 -20.60 7.18
CA GLY A 56 8.37 -21.81 6.71
C GLY A 56 7.48 -22.77 5.91
N GLN A 57 6.23 -22.43 5.62
CA GLN A 57 5.30 -23.30 4.89
C GLN A 57 5.14 -22.84 3.43
N GLU A 58 5.06 -23.84 2.53
CA GLU A 58 4.61 -23.60 1.15
C GLU A 58 3.08 -23.53 1.15
N VAL A 59 2.53 -22.42 0.68
CA VAL A 59 1.11 -22.13 0.65
C VAL A 59 0.70 -21.56 -0.70
N THR A 60 -0.60 -21.59 -0.97
CA THR A 60 -1.20 -20.88 -2.10
C THR A 60 -2.03 -19.73 -1.55
N VAL A 61 -1.79 -18.51 -2.02
CA VAL A 61 -2.52 -17.29 -1.64
C VAL A 61 -3.15 -16.68 -2.87
N ALA A 62 -4.36 -16.12 -2.73
CA ALA A 62 -4.98 -15.30 -3.75
C ALA A 62 -5.12 -13.86 -3.26
N GLY A 63 -4.82 -12.89 -4.13
CA GLY A 63 -4.95 -11.47 -3.82
C GLY A 63 -4.87 -10.60 -5.07
N LYS A 64 -5.26 -9.34 -4.92
CA LYS A 64 -5.16 -8.34 -5.98
C LYS A 64 -3.78 -7.67 -5.92
N VAL A 65 -3.12 -7.53 -7.06
CA VAL A 65 -1.88 -6.75 -7.18
C VAL A 65 -2.20 -5.27 -6.93
N THR A 66 -1.59 -4.71 -5.90
CA THR A 66 -1.73 -3.29 -5.55
C THR A 66 -0.54 -2.46 -5.94
N GLU A 67 0.66 -3.05 -5.88
CA GLU A 67 1.92 -2.45 -6.31
C GLU A 67 2.79 -3.51 -7.00
N PHE A 68 3.67 -3.06 -7.89
CA PHE A 68 4.55 -3.93 -8.69
C PHE A 68 5.86 -3.24 -9.02
N PHE A 69 7.01 -3.92 -8.75
CA PHE A 69 8.37 -3.45 -9.01
C PHE A 69 9.23 -4.59 -9.56
N GLY A 70 9.06 -4.94 -10.81
CA GLY A 70 9.87 -5.99 -11.42
C GLY A 70 9.65 -7.37 -10.78
N ASP A 71 10.47 -7.74 -9.81
CA ASP A 71 10.40 -9.00 -9.08
C ASP A 71 9.67 -8.91 -7.73
N MET A 72 9.31 -7.70 -7.31
CA MET A 72 8.61 -7.42 -6.05
C MET A 72 7.15 -7.06 -6.32
N TRP A 73 6.22 -7.69 -5.59
CA TRP A 73 4.80 -7.44 -5.73
C TRP A 73 4.12 -7.34 -4.38
N TYR A 74 3.03 -6.60 -4.37
CA TYR A 74 2.13 -6.52 -3.23
C TYR A 74 0.77 -7.05 -3.62
N LEU A 75 0.32 -8.07 -2.90
CA LEU A 75 -1.03 -8.59 -3.00
C LEU A 75 -1.88 -8.07 -1.86
N GLN A 76 -3.14 -7.79 -2.12
CA GLN A 76 -4.08 -7.37 -1.09
C GLN A 76 -5.47 -7.98 -1.34
N ASP A 77 -6.10 -8.48 -0.27
CA ASP A 77 -7.46 -9.05 -0.34
C ASP A 77 -8.52 -7.96 -0.42
N ASP A 78 -8.45 -7.02 0.55
CA ASP A 78 -9.41 -5.94 0.77
C ASP A 78 -8.68 -4.73 1.36
N PHE A 79 -9.41 -3.68 1.66
CA PHE A 79 -8.88 -2.50 2.32
C PHE A 79 -8.57 -2.73 3.79
N GLY A 80 -7.61 -1.98 4.30
CA GLY A 80 -7.34 -1.86 5.71
C GLY A 80 -6.24 -2.78 6.20
N ALA A 81 -6.11 -2.83 7.50
CA ALA A 81 -5.07 -3.52 8.22
C ALA A 81 -5.11 -5.05 8.00
N TRP A 82 -3.94 -5.68 8.00
CA TRP A 82 -3.75 -7.14 7.93
C TRP A 82 -4.15 -7.80 6.60
N ASN A 83 -4.43 -7.06 5.56
CA ASN A 83 -4.92 -7.58 4.28
C ASN A 83 -3.87 -7.60 3.17
N GLY A 84 -2.63 -7.24 3.46
CA GLY A 84 -1.54 -7.16 2.49
C GLY A 84 -0.52 -8.27 2.63
N LEU A 85 0.21 -8.55 1.56
CA LEU A 85 1.33 -9.49 1.53
C LEU A 85 2.37 -9.03 0.52
N TYR A 86 3.61 -8.89 0.97
CA TYR A 86 4.76 -8.68 0.11
C TYR A 86 5.22 -9.99 -0.50
N CYS A 87 5.50 -9.99 -1.81
CA CYS A 87 5.90 -11.17 -2.55
C CYS A 87 7.15 -10.88 -3.38
N ILE A 88 8.15 -11.76 -3.31
CA ILE A 88 9.36 -11.72 -4.15
C ILE A 88 9.31 -12.89 -5.11
N GLY A 89 9.23 -12.58 -6.39
CA GLY A 89 9.17 -13.57 -7.47
C GLY A 89 10.46 -13.66 -8.29
N PRO A 90 10.51 -14.54 -9.29
CA PRO A 90 11.52 -14.44 -10.32
C PRO A 90 11.34 -13.14 -11.12
N ASP A 91 12.45 -12.57 -11.62
CA ASP A 91 12.53 -11.30 -12.36
C ASP A 91 11.46 -11.12 -13.45
N VAL A 92 10.85 -12.19 -13.90
CA VAL A 92 9.77 -12.17 -14.89
C VAL A 92 8.79 -13.31 -14.62
N LEU A 93 7.63 -13.00 -14.05
CA LEU A 93 6.47 -13.90 -14.12
C LEU A 93 5.72 -13.60 -15.41
N ILE A 94 5.91 -14.46 -16.39
CA ILE A 94 5.18 -14.37 -17.66
C ILE A 94 4.29 -15.59 -17.77
N ASP A 95 2.97 -15.40 -17.79
CA ASP A 95 2.08 -16.44 -18.29
C ASP A 95 2.25 -16.52 -19.81
N ALA A 96 2.87 -17.62 -20.27
CA ALA A 96 3.09 -17.86 -21.69
C ALA A 96 1.78 -18.07 -22.47
N ASN A 97 0.67 -18.40 -21.78
CA ASN A 97 -0.63 -18.71 -22.39
C ASN A 97 -1.81 -18.32 -21.47
N PRO A 98 -1.97 -17.03 -21.14
CA PRO A 98 -3.11 -16.61 -20.34
C PRO A 98 -4.41 -16.99 -21.09
N PRO A 99 -5.46 -17.45 -20.40
CA PRO A 99 -6.64 -18.03 -21.02
C PRO A 99 -7.42 -17.09 -21.95
N TRP A 100 -7.14 -15.79 -21.90
CA TRP A 100 -7.86 -14.74 -22.63
C TRP A 100 -6.96 -13.88 -23.54
N TRP A 101 -5.64 -14.15 -23.60
CA TRP A 101 -4.67 -13.34 -24.32
C TRP A 101 -3.81 -14.22 -25.23
N ASN A 102 -3.53 -13.75 -26.44
CA ASN A 102 -2.72 -14.50 -27.40
C ASN A 102 -1.21 -14.21 -27.33
N ALA A 103 -0.76 -13.58 -26.25
CA ALA A 103 0.64 -13.22 -26.03
C ALA A 103 0.99 -13.41 -24.55
N PRO A 104 2.27 -13.69 -24.22
CA PRO A 104 2.76 -13.69 -22.85
C PRO A 104 2.43 -12.37 -22.18
N ARG A 105 1.99 -12.43 -20.91
CA ARG A 105 1.60 -11.25 -20.13
C ARG A 105 2.25 -11.29 -18.75
N GLN A 106 2.76 -10.15 -18.31
CA GLN A 106 3.16 -9.91 -16.93
C GLN A 106 1.95 -9.47 -16.10
N PRO A 107 1.94 -9.69 -14.78
CA PRO A 107 0.98 -9.08 -13.89
C PRO A 107 1.04 -7.55 -13.94
N GLU A 108 -0.10 -6.94 -13.79
CA GLU A 108 -0.26 -5.49 -13.68
C GLU A 108 -1.07 -5.15 -12.43
N VAL A 109 -0.94 -3.91 -11.95
CA VAL A 109 -1.77 -3.40 -10.85
C VAL A 109 -3.25 -3.54 -11.20
N GLY A 110 -4.03 -4.16 -10.29
CA GLY A 110 -5.44 -4.46 -10.49
C GLY A 110 -5.74 -5.89 -10.94
N ASP A 111 -4.73 -6.68 -11.33
CA ASP A 111 -4.92 -8.10 -11.58
C ASP A 111 -5.12 -8.88 -10.28
N VAL A 112 -5.91 -9.92 -10.32
CA VAL A 112 -6.05 -10.88 -9.22
C VAL A 112 -5.23 -12.12 -9.55
N LEU A 113 -4.28 -12.44 -8.69
CA LEU A 113 -3.38 -13.58 -8.84
C LEU A 113 -3.62 -14.62 -7.76
N GLU A 114 -3.39 -15.87 -8.11
CA GLU A 114 -3.16 -16.95 -7.18
C GLU A 114 -1.69 -17.35 -7.28
N LEU A 115 -0.94 -17.21 -6.17
CA LEU A 115 0.50 -17.52 -6.09
C LEU A 115 0.72 -18.70 -5.16
N THR A 116 1.67 -19.57 -5.51
CA THR A 116 2.17 -20.63 -4.61
C THR A 116 3.64 -20.37 -4.33
N GLY A 117 4.00 -20.26 -3.06
CA GLY A 117 5.35 -19.97 -2.60
C GLY A 117 5.52 -20.25 -1.11
N THR A 118 6.69 -19.96 -0.59
CA THR A 118 7.03 -20.16 0.83
C THR A 118 6.88 -18.84 1.59
N ILE A 119 6.19 -18.88 2.74
CA ILE A 119 6.12 -17.74 3.63
C ILE A 119 7.36 -17.71 4.51
N VAL A 120 8.00 -16.55 4.61
CA VAL A 120 9.15 -16.32 5.50
C VAL A 120 9.00 -14.98 6.21
N GLU A 121 9.64 -14.87 7.38
CA GLU A 121 9.85 -13.60 8.07
C GLU A 121 11.29 -13.15 7.81
N GLU A 122 11.48 -12.05 7.14
CA GLU A 122 12.80 -11.49 6.88
C GLU A 122 12.84 -10.03 7.29
N ASP A 123 13.75 -9.70 8.19
CA ASP A 123 13.90 -8.36 8.78
C ASP A 123 12.60 -7.80 9.38
N GLY A 124 11.74 -8.69 9.93
CA GLY A 124 10.44 -8.35 10.52
C GLY A 124 9.30 -8.28 9.51
N ASN A 125 9.55 -8.50 8.22
CA ASN A 125 8.54 -8.42 7.18
C ASN A 125 8.04 -9.81 6.79
N THR A 126 6.73 -10.04 6.90
CA THR A 126 6.09 -11.25 6.38
C THR A 126 6.07 -11.21 4.87
N GLN A 127 6.72 -12.16 4.22
CA GLN A 127 6.81 -12.19 2.76
C GLN A 127 6.68 -13.58 2.16
N MET A 128 6.24 -13.63 0.90
CA MET A 128 6.24 -14.86 0.09
C MET A 128 7.46 -14.86 -0.82
N VAL A 129 8.25 -15.94 -0.73
CA VAL A 129 9.42 -16.19 -1.57
C VAL A 129 9.31 -17.52 -2.29
N ASP A 130 10.30 -17.85 -3.14
CA ASP A 130 10.36 -19.13 -3.85
C ASP A 130 9.04 -19.45 -4.59
N ILE A 131 8.50 -18.47 -5.32
CA ILE A 131 7.24 -18.62 -6.05
C ILE A 131 7.39 -19.70 -7.13
N THR A 132 6.67 -20.81 -6.95
CA THR A 132 6.73 -22.00 -7.82
C THR A 132 5.58 -22.05 -8.82
N SER A 133 4.49 -21.33 -8.59
CA SER A 133 3.33 -21.25 -9.46
C SER A 133 2.63 -19.92 -9.33
N PHE A 134 2.08 -19.44 -10.45
CA PHE A 134 1.14 -18.32 -10.44
C PHE A 134 0.04 -18.54 -11.48
N VAL A 135 -1.16 -18.02 -11.18
CA VAL A 135 -2.33 -18.12 -12.06
C VAL A 135 -3.06 -16.77 -12.02
N PHE A 136 -3.42 -16.25 -13.18
CA PHE A 136 -4.35 -15.14 -13.27
C PHE A 136 -5.78 -15.61 -12.97
N VAL A 137 -6.41 -15.01 -11.98
CA VAL A 137 -7.79 -15.29 -11.57
C VAL A 137 -8.76 -14.28 -12.18
N ASP A 138 -8.38 -13.01 -12.17
CA ASP A 138 -9.17 -11.89 -12.73
C ASP A 138 -8.23 -10.75 -13.17
N PHE A 139 -8.76 -9.79 -13.95
CA PHE A 139 -7.95 -8.76 -14.58
C PHE A 139 -8.54 -7.36 -14.40
N TRP A 140 -7.65 -6.33 -14.35
CA TRP A 140 -8.02 -4.91 -14.41
C TRP A 140 -9.05 -4.46 -13.38
N ASN A 141 -9.02 -5.04 -12.22
CA ASN A 141 -9.85 -4.58 -11.12
C ASN A 141 -9.37 -3.21 -10.63
N ALA A 142 -10.30 -2.35 -10.28
CA ALA A 142 -9.93 -1.07 -9.67
C ALA A 142 -9.10 -1.33 -8.40
N THR A 143 -7.95 -0.66 -8.32
CA THR A 143 -7.14 -0.64 -7.11
C THR A 143 -7.78 0.25 -6.05
N ALA A 144 -7.59 -0.16 -4.83
CA ALA A 144 -8.04 0.59 -3.70
C ALA A 144 -7.30 1.94 -3.57
N ALA A 145 -8.00 2.97 -3.13
CA ALA A 145 -7.43 4.30 -2.90
C ALA A 145 -6.42 4.36 -1.72
N GLY A 146 -5.98 3.22 -1.19
CA GLY A 146 -5.11 3.13 -0.03
C GLY A 146 -5.81 3.44 1.29
N THR A 147 -5.37 2.80 2.36
CA THR A 147 -5.81 3.11 3.72
C THR A 147 -5.19 4.44 4.17
N GLY A 148 -6.02 5.43 4.51
CA GLY A 148 -5.53 6.72 5.01
C GLY A 148 -4.83 6.55 6.35
N THR A 149 -3.58 7.02 6.46
CA THR A 149 -2.81 7.00 7.71
C THR A 149 -1.93 8.26 7.82
N THR A 150 -1.32 8.47 8.97
CA THR A 150 -0.27 9.49 9.20
C THR A 150 1.09 8.86 9.02
N VAL A 151 2.14 9.69 8.94
CA VAL A 151 3.52 9.20 8.84
C VAL A 151 3.90 8.31 10.03
N ASP A 152 3.56 8.71 11.28
CA ASP A 152 3.78 7.87 12.47
C ASP A 152 2.96 6.58 12.44
N GLY A 153 1.76 6.63 11.83
CA GLY A 153 0.88 5.47 11.69
C GLY A 153 1.34 4.44 10.65
N VAL A 154 2.35 4.76 9.81
CA VAL A 154 2.95 3.78 8.88
C VAL A 154 3.69 2.68 9.65
N ALA A 155 4.25 3.01 10.83
CA ALA A 155 4.97 2.06 11.67
C ALA A 155 4.02 1.16 12.49
N ASP A 156 2.92 0.74 11.90
CA ASP A 156 1.97 -0.21 12.48
C ASP A 156 2.07 -1.53 11.70
N GLU A 157 2.47 -2.59 12.39
CA GLU A 157 2.55 -3.96 11.87
C GLU A 157 1.32 -4.36 11.08
N ALA A 158 0.16 -3.91 11.55
CA ALA A 158 -1.12 -4.17 10.89
C ALA A 158 -1.22 -3.59 9.46
N LEU A 159 -0.37 -2.63 9.10
CA LEU A 159 -0.33 -2.04 7.76
C LEU A 159 0.73 -2.66 6.85
N GLU A 160 1.53 -3.59 7.34
CA GLU A 160 2.52 -4.30 6.53
C GLU A 160 1.88 -4.95 5.29
N GLY A 161 2.55 -4.81 4.15
CA GLY A 161 2.07 -5.31 2.86
C GLY A 161 0.85 -4.58 2.30
N THR A 162 0.23 -3.67 3.05
CA THR A 162 -0.98 -2.97 2.61
C THR A 162 -0.67 -1.66 1.90
N ARG A 163 -1.50 -1.32 0.91
CA ARG A 163 -1.47 -0.01 0.27
C ARG A 163 -2.04 1.05 1.21
N VAL A 164 -1.22 2.06 1.51
CA VAL A 164 -1.60 3.21 2.33
C VAL A 164 -1.67 4.49 1.51
N ARG A 165 -2.27 5.52 2.12
CA ARG A 165 -2.30 6.89 1.60
C ARG A 165 -1.87 7.85 2.69
N LEU A 166 -0.84 8.63 2.40
CA LEU A 166 -0.43 9.80 3.18
C LEU A 166 -0.89 11.07 2.48
N ASP A 167 -1.56 11.97 3.18
CA ASP A 167 -2.16 13.15 2.56
C ASP A 167 -2.42 14.27 3.59
N PRO A 168 -1.71 15.41 3.51
CA PRO A 168 -0.49 15.65 2.71
C PRO A 168 0.79 15.26 3.43
N VAL A 169 1.90 15.10 2.68
CA VAL A 169 3.26 15.03 3.22
C VAL A 169 4.17 16.03 2.52
N THR A 170 5.16 16.55 3.23
CA THR A 170 6.17 17.46 2.69
C THR A 170 7.46 16.70 2.44
N VAL A 171 8.08 16.87 1.28
CA VAL A 171 9.37 16.29 0.94
C VAL A 171 10.46 16.94 1.78
N GLU A 172 11.26 16.11 2.48
CA GLU A 172 12.39 16.56 3.29
C GLU A 172 13.73 16.39 2.55
N THR A 173 13.89 15.28 1.84
CA THR A 173 15.11 15.02 1.04
C THR A 173 14.71 14.58 -0.36
N ALA A 174 15.49 15.01 -1.36
CA ALA A 174 15.37 14.48 -2.72
C ALA A 174 15.80 13.01 -2.76
N PRO A 175 15.35 12.24 -3.78
CA PRO A 175 15.79 10.87 -3.99
C PRO A 175 17.31 10.76 -4.06
N ASP A 176 17.86 9.75 -3.40
CA ASP A 176 19.26 9.37 -3.51
C ASP A 176 19.51 8.46 -4.72
N ALA A 177 20.72 7.89 -4.84
CA ALA A 177 21.10 7.03 -5.95
C ALA A 177 20.32 5.70 -6.01
N ASP A 178 19.73 5.30 -4.90
CA ASP A 178 18.91 4.09 -4.77
C ASP A 178 17.40 4.40 -4.89
N GLY A 179 17.05 5.66 -5.19
CA GLY A 179 15.67 6.12 -5.32
C GLY A 179 14.94 6.30 -3.98
N VAL A 180 15.68 6.38 -2.87
CA VAL A 180 15.12 6.59 -1.52
C VAL A 180 15.08 8.07 -1.20
N TRP A 181 13.93 8.56 -0.76
CA TRP A 181 13.72 9.92 -0.28
C TRP A 181 12.91 9.92 1.00
N THR A 182 12.80 11.07 1.65
CA THR A 182 12.04 11.19 2.89
C THR A 182 10.98 12.28 2.78
N ALA A 183 9.83 12.00 3.40
CA ALA A 183 8.75 12.96 3.54
C ALA A 183 8.24 12.98 4.98
N SER A 184 7.64 14.10 5.38
CA SER A 184 7.13 14.32 6.73
C SER A 184 5.71 14.85 6.73
N ASP A 185 5.01 14.60 7.84
CA ASP A 185 3.81 15.31 8.27
C ASP A 185 3.98 15.83 9.70
N ALA A 186 2.89 16.27 10.35
CA ALA A 186 2.95 16.75 11.73
C ALA A 186 3.30 15.64 12.75
N THR A 187 3.29 14.37 12.37
CA THR A 187 3.52 13.23 13.27
C THR A 187 4.93 12.69 13.19
N GLY A 188 5.63 12.80 12.05
CA GLY A 188 6.99 12.28 11.91
C GLY A 188 7.55 12.38 10.51
N THR A 189 8.56 11.55 10.22
CA THR A 189 9.24 11.43 8.92
C THR A 189 9.27 9.96 8.50
N VAL A 190 8.97 9.69 7.24
CA VAL A 190 8.97 8.35 6.64
C VAL A 190 9.95 8.29 5.47
N LYS A 191 10.56 7.12 5.25
CA LYS A 191 11.33 6.81 4.03
C LYS A 191 10.37 6.31 2.96
N ILE A 192 10.59 6.77 1.74
CA ILE A 192 9.81 6.36 0.56
C ILE A 192 10.80 5.88 -0.48
N PHE A 193 10.52 4.74 -1.07
CA PHE A 193 11.33 4.11 -2.10
C PHE A 193 10.54 4.01 -3.40
N GLY A 194 11.18 4.26 -4.56
CA GLY A 194 10.57 3.94 -5.84
C GLY A 194 10.16 5.12 -6.70
N ILE A 195 11.04 6.11 -6.89
CA ILE A 195 10.91 7.02 -8.03
C ILE A 195 11.78 6.49 -9.16
N ASP A 196 11.17 6.21 -10.28
CA ASP A 196 11.89 5.93 -11.51
C ASP A 196 12.46 7.24 -12.06
N THR A 197 13.73 7.50 -11.74
CA THR A 197 14.47 8.65 -12.30
C THR A 197 14.95 8.38 -13.72
N ASP A 198 14.79 7.16 -14.23
CA ASP A 198 15.31 6.72 -15.53
C ASP A 198 14.30 6.84 -16.68
N ASP A 199 13.01 7.13 -16.39
CA ASP A 199 12.00 7.41 -17.43
C ASP A 199 11.62 8.90 -17.51
N PRO A 200 12.43 9.74 -18.18
CA PRO A 200 12.13 11.17 -18.36
C PRO A 200 10.92 11.43 -19.27
N GLY A 201 10.32 10.40 -19.84
CA GLY A 201 9.19 10.50 -20.74
C GLY A 201 7.81 10.40 -20.09
N ASN A 202 7.74 9.80 -18.91
CA ASN A 202 6.48 9.57 -18.20
C ASN A 202 6.31 10.46 -16.95
N ASN A 203 7.34 11.21 -16.60
CA ASN A 203 7.36 12.07 -15.43
C ASN A 203 7.22 13.52 -15.86
N GLU A 204 6.14 14.19 -15.51
CA GLU A 204 6.03 15.65 -15.70
C GLU A 204 7.05 16.39 -14.82
N ASP A 205 7.61 15.71 -13.79
CA ASP A 205 8.70 16.17 -12.93
C ASP A 205 9.94 15.29 -13.15
N ALA A 206 10.68 15.55 -14.23
CA ALA A 206 11.91 14.82 -14.61
C ALA A 206 13.03 14.83 -13.52
N ASP A 207 12.88 15.61 -12.48
CA ASP A 207 13.86 15.78 -11.40
C ASP A 207 13.48 15.04 -10.10
N GLY A 208 12.35 14.29 -10.08
CA GLY A 208 11.82 13.66 -8.86
C GLY A 208 11.33 14.67 -7.81
N PRO A 209 10.88 14.20 -6.63
CA PRO A 209 10.39 15.08 -5.57
C PRO A 209 11.49 15.99 -5.05
N THR A 210 11.18 17.28 -4.95
CA THR A 210 12.10 18.32 -4.47
C THR A 210 11.80 18.70 -3.01
N PRO A 211 12.81 18.88 -2.15
CA PRO A 211 12.59 19.30 -0.78
C PRO A 211 11.71 20.56 -0.68
N GLY A 212 10.65 20.47 0.13
CA GLY A 212 9.64 21.51 0.30
C GLY A 212 8.37 21.32 -0.53
N ASP A 213 8.38 20.44 -1.52
CA ASP A 213 7.16 20.07 -2.25
C ASP A 213 6.21 19.29 -1.35
N VAL A 214 4.92 19.41 -1.63
CA VAL A 214 3.86 18.75 -0.88
C VAL A 214 3.11 17.80 -1.77
N TYR A 215 3.03 16.54 -1.36
CA TYR A 215 2.43 15.46 -2.13
C TYR A 215 1.35 14.72 -1.36
N ARG A 216 0.48 14.08 -2.10
CA ARG A 216 -0.29 12.92 -1.66
C ARG A 216 0.46 11.68 -2.14
N VAL A 217 0.79 10.79 -1.22
CA VAL A 217 1.57 9.60 -1.50
C VAL A 217 0.69 8.36 -1.33
N TYR A 218 0.76 7.47 -2.30
CA TYR A 218 0.21 6.13 -2.21
C TYR A 218 1.33 5.12 -2.39
N GLY A 219 1.31 4.04 -1.63
CA GLY A 219 2.30 2.98 -1.76
C GLY A 219 2.06 1.87 -0.74
N ALA A 220 2.78 0.77 -0.86
CA ALA A 220 2.69 -0.32 0.08
C ALA A 220 3.69 -0.16 1.23
N VAL A 221 3.28 -0.56 2.42
CA VAL A 221 4.14 -0.53 3.60
C VAL A 221 5.00 -1.79 3.61
N ARG A 222 6.31 -1.61 3.85
CA ARG A 222 7.27 -2.71 4.05
C ARG A 222 8.10 -2.45 5.29
N GLN A 223 8.30 -3.50 6.10
CA GLN A 223 9.21 -3.45 7.23
C GLN A 223 10.63 -3.87 6.80
N ILE A 224 11.65 -3.15 7.28
CA ILE A 224 13.07 -3.49 7.13
C ILE A 224 13.75 -3.30 8.47
N GLY A 225 13.88 -4.37 9.24
CA GLY A 225 14.38 -4.32 10.61
C GLY A 225 13.42 -3.56 11.54
N GLU A 226 13.88 -2.46 12.11
CA GLU A 226 13.05 -1.58 12.96
C GLU A 226 12.35 -0.46 12.16
N ASP A 227 12.68 -0.29 10.88
CA ASP A 227 12.16 0.77 10.04
C ASP A 227 10.96 0.28 9.20
N TYR A 228 9.91 1.12 9.10
CA TYR A 228 8.85 0.95 8.12
C TYR A 228 9.03 1.97 7.00
N ILE A 229 8.93 1.51 5.77
CA ILE A 229 9.07 2.33 4.57
C ILE A 229 7.82 2.21 3.70
N ILE A 230 7.67 3.12 2.74
CA ILE A 230 6.64 3.04 1.70
C ILE A 230 7.32 2.74 0.37
N ASP A 231 6.95 1.64 -0.26
CA ASP A 231 7.31 1.34 -1.63
C ASP A 231 6.25 1.92 -2.57
N LEU A 232 6.66 2.89 -3.39
CA LEU A 232 5.82 3.49 -4.44
C LEU A 232 5.83 2.58 -5.67
N GLY A 233 4.68 2.02 -6.05
CA GLY A 233 4.60 1.10 -7.20
C GLY A 233 4.61 1.79 -8.54
N ASP A 234 3.83 2.83 -8.69
CA ASP A 234 3.68 3.55 -9.95
C ASP A 234 3.77 5.06 -9.69
N ILE A 235 4.30 5.77 -10.66
CA ILE A 235 4.48 7.23 -10.59
C ILE A 235 3.13 7.95 -10.53
N ASP A 236 2.08 7.36 -11.08
CA ASP A 236 0.70 7.84 -10.97
C ASP A 236 0.18 7.87 -9.52
N THR A 237 0.88 7.21 -8.59
CA THR A 237 0.57 7.23 -7.16
C THR A 237 1.06 8.48 -6.44
N LEU A 238 1.92 9.27 -7.07
CA LEU A 238 2.43 10.53 -6.55
C LEU A 238 1.65 11.69 -7.16
N SER A 239 0.95 12.47 -6.33
CA SER A 239 0.17 13.64 -6.75
C SER A 239 0.67 14.89 -6.06
N LEU A 240 1.12 15.86 -6.84
CA LEU A 240 1.54 17.16 -6.32
C LEU A 240 0.32 17.92 -5.77
N VAL A 241 0.31 18.20 -4.47
CA VAL A 241 -0.81 18.88 -3.80
C VAL A 241 -0.78 20.41 -4.03
N VAL A 242 0.36 20.95 -4.44
CA VAL A 242 0.56 22.42 -4.68
C VAL A 242 -0.48 22.99 -5.64
N GLY A 243 -0.85 22.27 -6.69
CA GLY A 243 -1.89 22.71 -7.62
C GLY A 243 -3.29 22.83 -7.02
N LEU A 244 -3.60 22.11 -5.94
CA LEU A 244 -4.92 22.17 -5.29
C LEU A 244 -5.17 23.52 -4.61
N GLN A 245 -4.16 24.10 -3.96
CA GLN A 245 -4.29 25.41 -3.33
C GLN A 245 -4.45 26.51 -4.38
N GLU A 246 -3.71 26.47 -5.48
CA GLU A 246 -3.84 27.40 -6.59
C GLU A 246 -5.18 27.24 -7.31
N GLN A 247 -5.62 26.01 -7.55
CA GLN A 247 -6.92 25.73 -8.14
C GLN A 247 -8.06 26.21 -7.23
N MET A 248 -8.05 25.83 -5.96
CA MET A 248 -9.03 26.29 -4.97
C MET A 248 -9.00 27.84 -4.84
N ALA A 249 -7.79 28.43 -4.87
CA ALA A 249 -7.65 29.87 -4.87
C ALA A 249 -8.23 30.51 -6.15
N SER A 250 -8.08 29.88 -7.32
CA SER A 250 -8.68 30.34 -8.57
C SER A 250 -10.20 30.24 -8.55
N ASP A 251 -10.73 29.16 -8.02
CA ASP A 251 -12.16 28.84 -8.04
C ASP A 251 -12.95 29.60 -6.99
N LEU A 252 -12.34 29.86 -5.82
CA LEU A 252 -12.99 30.56 -4.71
C LEU A 252 -13.36 32.00 -5.08
N LYS A 253 -14.65 32.27 -5.14
CA LYS A 253 -15.27 33.58 -5.39
C LYS A 253 -15.96 34.06 -4.12
N VAL A 254 -15.71 35.32 -3.78
CA VAL A 254 -16.30 36.00 -2.62
C VAL A 254 -16.97 37.30 -3.12
N TYR A 255 -18.29 37.32 -3.11
CA TYR A 255 -19.03 38.47 -3.61
C TYR A 255 -20.39 38.67 -2.95
N PRO A 256 -20.89 39.91 -2.83
CA PRO A 256 -20.16 41.17 -3.10
C PRO A 256 -19.05 41.36 -2.08
N ASN A 257 -17.96 41.94 -2.52
CA ASN A 257 -16.88 42.41 -1.63
C ASN A 257 -16.39 43.78 -2.14
N PRO A 258 -16.69 44.87 -1.46
CA PRO A 258 -17.26 45.03 -0.11
C PRO A 258 -18.71 44.55 0.07
N SER A 259 -19.03 44.10 1.28
CA SER A 259 -20.33 43.61 1.69
C SER A 259 -20.99 44.51 2.74
N GLU A 260 -22.32 44.69 2.66
CA GLU A 260 -23.11 45.45 3.62
C GLU A 260 -23.89 44.51 4.56
N ASP A 261 -24.66 43.57 4.00
CA ASP A 261 -25.51 42.63 4.76
C ASP A 261 -25.02 41.20 4.68
N GLN A 262 -24.62 40.74 3.50
CA GLN A 262 -24.17 39.35 3.26
C GLN A 262 -23.23 39.27 2.07
N PHE A 263 -22.42 38.23 2.05
CA PHE A 263 -21.64 37.82 0.90
C PHE A 263 -21.85 36.33 0.59
N PHE A 264 -21.40 35.90 -0.57
CA PHE A 264 -21.43 34.50 -0.97
C PHE A 264 -19.99 33.96 -1.04
N ILE A 265 -19.83 32.75 -0.50
CA ILE A 265 -18.72 31.87 -0.80
C ILE A 265 -19.19 30.98 -1.95
N ASP A 266 -18.51 30.97 -3.08
CA ASP A 266 -18.91 30.26 -4.31
C ASP A 266 -17.66 29.70 -5.04
N GLY A 267 -17.88 28.71 -5.92
CA GLY A 267 -16.82 28.06 -6.71
C GLY A 267 -16.17 26.87 -6.05
N ILE A 268 -16.45 26.61 -4.75
CA ILE A 268 -15.95 25.40 -4.06
C ILE A 268 -17.05 24.34 -4.09
N VAL A 269 -16.73 23.15 -4.58
CA VAL A 269 -17.63 21.99 -4.66
C VAL A 269 -17.20 20.94 -3.64
N GLY A 270 -18.11 20.46 -2.82
CA GLY A 270 -17.82 19.53 -1.74
C GLY A 270 -17.82 20.19 -0.35
N ALA A 271 -17.75 19.36 0.69
CA ALA A 271 -17.77 19.85 2.06
C ALA A 271 -16.52 20.69 2.35
N HIS A 272 -16.72 21.88 2.88
CA HIS A 272 -15.63 22.78 3.28
C HIS A 272 -16.04 23.59 4.51
N ASP A 273 -15.03 23.92 5.31
CA ASP A 273 -15.15 24.79 6.47
C ASP A 273 -14.77 26.21 6.09
N TRP A 274 -15.42 27.20 6.70
CA TRP A 274 -15.04 28.59 6.55
C TRP A 274 -15.04 29.31 7.89
N THR A 275 -14.10 30.27 8.01
CA THR A 275 -14.00 31.14 9.19
C THR A 275 -13.72 32.57 8.76
N ILE A 276 -14.27 33.54 9.52
CA ILE A 276 -13.98 34.97 9.39
C ILE A 276 -13.22 35.39 10.62
N THR A 277 -12.06 36.01 10.40
CA THR A 277 -11.25 36.59 11.47
C THR A 277 -11.11 38.10 11.34
N ASP A 278 -11.06 38.79 12.48
CA ASP A 278 -10.78 40.23 12.52
C ASP A 278 -9.27 40.50 12.38
N VAL A 279 -8.89 41.78 12.42
CA VAL A 279 -7.47 42.21 12.27
C VAL A 279 -6.56 41.75 13.42
N TRP A 280 -7.12 41.22 14.51
CA TRP A 280 -6.37 40.61 15.63
C TRP A 280 -6.40 39.07 15.55
N SER A 281 -6.80 38.50 14.41
CA SER A 281 -6.89 37.07 14.19
C SER A 281 -7.91 36.36 15.11
N ARG A 282 -8.89 37.07 15.67
CA ARG A 282 -9.97 36.48 16.46
C ARG A 282 -11.08 36.01 15.50
N VAL A 283 -11.53 34.78 15.67
CA VAL A 283 -12.67 34.24 14.92
C VAL A 283 -13.95 34.99 15.36
N VAL A 284 -14.62 35.62 14.41
CA VAL A 284 -15.87 36.37 14.61
C VAL A 284 -17.09 35.68 14.00
N SER A 285 -16.88 34.79 13.03
CA SER A 285 -17.93 33.95 12.45
C SER A 285 -17.28 32.72 11.80
N GLY A 286 -18.04 31.63 11.62
CA GLY A 286 -17.59 30.42 10.96
C GLY A 286 -18.72 29.40 10.77
N GLY A 287 -18.48 28.42 9.92
CA GLY A 287 -19.43 27.35 9.61
C GLY A 287 -18.91 26.39 8.58
N THR A 288 -19.76 25.46 8.20
CA THR A 288 -19.50 24.46 7.15
C THR A 288 -20.45 24.67 5.99
N ALA A 289 -20.03 24.35 4.78
CA ALA A 289 -20.84 24.40 3.59
C ALA A 289 -20.46 23.27 2.63
N VAL A 290 -21.35 22.96 1.70
CA VAL A 290 -21.14 21.90 0.68
C VAL A 290 -21.16 22.48 -0.74
N GLN A 291 -21.74 23.66 -0.87
CA GLN A 291 -21.90 24.37 -2.14
C GLN A 291 -21.86 25.88 -1.85
N ARG A 292 -22.23 26.69 -2.88
CA ARG A 292 -22.42 28.12 -2.69
C ARG A 292 -23.22 28.40 -1.42
N THR A 293 -22.67 29.20 -0.51
CA THR A 293 -23.34 29.58 0.73
C THR A 293 -23.38 31.10 0.92
N ALA A 294 -24.48 31.59 1.49
CA ALA A 294 -24.60 32.98 1.90
C ALA A 294 -24.14 33.14 3.35
N VAL A 295 -23.31 34.11 3.61
CA VAL A 295 -22.79 34.44 4.94
C VAL A 295 -23.29 35.82 5.35
N ASP A 296 -24.05 35.86 6.43
CA ASP A 296 -24.57 37.10 7.02
C ASP A 296 -23.43 37.83 7.78
N VAL A 297 -23.26 39.11 7.50
CA VAL A 297 -22.27 39.97 8.15
C VAL A 297 -22.91 41.20 8.85
N THR A 298 -24.22 41.26 8.96
CA THR A 298 -24.95 42.38 9.60
C THR A 298 -24.55 42.59 11.06
N GLY A 299 -24.03 41.53 11.72
CA GLY A 299 -23.53 41.59 13.09
C GLY A 299 -22.09 42.04 13.22
N LEU A 300 -21.34 42.24 12.12
CA LEU A 300 -19.95 42.64 12.12
C LEU A 300 -19.83 44.15 12.02
N ALA A 301 -18.89 44.73 12.74
CA ALA A 301 -18.56 46.15 12.60
C ALA A 301 -17.94 46.47 11.22
N PRO A 302 -18.19 47.63 10.62
CA PRO A 302 -17.50 48.02 9.40
C PRO A 302 -15.97 47.92 9.56
N GLY A 303 -15.33 47.23 8.63
CA GLY A 303 -13.87 47.00 8.74
C GLY A 303 -13.34 45.95 7.81
N ARG A 304 -12.03 45.64 7.98
CA ARG A 304 -11.35 44.59 7.24
C ARG A 304 -11.35 43.30 8.05
N TYR A 305 -11.64 42.21 7.34
CA TYR A 305 -11.64 40.88 7.87
C TYR A 305 -10.87 39.93 6.91
N THR A 306 -10.53 38.76 7.38
CA THR A 306 -9.99 37.67 6.55
C THR A 306 -10.99 36.51 6.56
N LEU A 307 -11.44 36.10 5.38
CA LEU A 307 -12.14 34.85 5.17
C LEU A 307 -11.10 33.76 4.92
N THR A 308 -11.16 32.70 5.69
CA THR A 308 -10.38 31.46 5.48
C THR A 308 -11.36 30.36 5.10
N VAL A 309 -11.09 29.64 4.03
CA VAL A 309 -11.84 28.47 3.58
C VAL A 309 -10.90 27.28 3.56
N VAL A 310 -11.31 26.17 4.14
CA VAL A 310 -10.53 24.92 4.25
C VAL A 310 -11.33 23.78 3.64
N GLN A 311 -10.73 23.07 2.70
CA GLN A 311 -11.28 21.85 2.10
C GLN A 311 -10.15 20.83 1.94
N ASP A 312 -10.37 19.60 2.41
CA ASP A 312 -9.41 18.49 2.29
C ASP A 312 -7.97 18.86 2.75
N GLY A 313 -7.86 19.63 3.85
CA GLY A 313 -6.58 20.11 4.38
C GLY A 313 -5.99 21.33 3.67
N VAL A 314 -6.53 21.73 2.53
CA VAL A 314 -6.09 22.90 1.77
C VAL A 314 -6.77 24.17 2.31
N GLU A 315 -5.96 25.18 2.62
CA GLU A 315 -6.42 26.45 3.17
C GLU A 315 -6.25 27.58 2.14
N VAL A 316 -7.33 28.32 1.89
CA VAL A 316 -7.30 29.55 1.08
C VAL A 316 -7.84 30.72 1.84
N ARG A 317 -7.12 31.85 1.83
CA ARG A 317 -7.50 33.11 2.49
C ARG A 317 -7.89 34.18 1.48
N ARG A 318 -8.95 34.93 1.82
CA ARG A 318 -9.41 36.09 1.03
C ARG A 318 -9.66 37.29 1.94
N PRO A 319 -9.24 38.49 1.52
CA PRO A 319 -9.62 39.71 2.24
C PRO A 319 -11.14 39.96 2.06
N LEU A 320 -11.81 40.33 3.15
CA LEU A 320 -13.21 40.70 3.17
C LEU A 320 -13.34 42.10 3.74
N LEU A 321 -14.10 42.97 3.08
CA LEU A 321 -14.42 44.33 3.54
C LEU A 321 -15.92 44.41 3.83
N VAL A 322 -16.25 44.70 5.10
CA VAL A 322 -17.63 44.98 5.57
C VAL A 322 -17.83 46.51 5.69
N ARG A 323 -18.97 46.99 5.18
CA ARG A 323 -19.35 48.41 5.20
C ARG A 323 -20.48 48.71 6.17
#